data_fe9103be7001323765fadb7fab7f2337
#
_entry.id   fe9103be7001323765fadb7fab7f2337
#
_cell.length_a   1.000
_cell.length_b   1.000
_cell.length_c   1.000
_cell.angle_alpha   90.00
_cell.angle_beta   90.00
_cell.angle_gamma   90.00
#
_symmetry.space_group_name_H-M   'P 1'
#
loop_
_entity.id
_entity.type
_entity.pdbx_description
1 polymer ?
#
loop_
_entity_poly.entity_id
_entity_poly.type
_entity_poly.pdbx_seq_one_letter_code
_entity_poly.pdbx_strand_id
1 'polypeptide(L)'
;SKNLRRFFGVSGSYVDPGYGKDSTKLLFFECGYTLSKINIELKKKGLSLLACGSNNGQTLPGVVSTNTHGSAFKFGATPEMVVGIHLITGPSSQVYLERASYPVVTKKLTDELGAELVRDDALFNAALVSFGSFGIIRGLMIETRDLFLLHLSRKFRPFNEALEKAITSLDFSGFTTYFKELEDRATDRNQFPVTFTEESLY
;
A
#
# COMPACT_ATOMS: atom_id res chain seq x y z
N SER A 1 16.94 0.06 9.82
CA SER A 1 18.40 0.16 9.61
C SER A 1 18.69 1.13 8.47
N LYS A 2 19.68 2.00 8.64
CA LYS A 2 20.11 2.93 7.57
C LYS A 2 20.69 2.21 6.35
N ASN A 3 21.06 0.95 6.48
CA ASN A 3 21.71 0.14 5.45
C ASN A 3 20.74 -0.76 4.65
N LEU A 4 19.50 -0.95 5.11
CA LEU A 4 18.47 -1.74 4.43
C LEU A 4 17.51 -0.81 3.69
N ARG A 5 17.99 -0.22 2.60
CA ARG A 5 17.27 0.77 1.78
C ARG A 5 17.40 0.48 0.28
N ARG A 6 17.37 -0.76 -0.07
CA ARG A 6 17.30 -1.18 -1.47
C ARG A 6 15.84 -1.34 -1.86
N PHE A 7 15.50 -0.92 -3.08
CA PHE A 7 14.21 -1.25 -3.70
C PHE A 7 14.41 -1.60 -5.17
N PHE A 8 13.54 -2.42 -5.70
CA PHE A 8 13.57 -2.81 -7.11
C PHE A 8 12.18 -3.25 -7.58
N GLY A 9 11.95 -3.10 -8.89
CA GLY A 9 10.81 -3.69 -9.56
C GLY A 9 11.06 -5.15 -9.92
N VAL A 10 10.01 -5.93 -10.05
CA VAL A 10 10.08 -7.35 -10.42
C VAL A 10 9.50 -7.53 -11.81
N SER A 11 10.22 -8.25 -12.66
CA SER A 11 9.79 -8.49 -14.06
C SER A 11 10.35 -9.77 -14.64
N GLY A 12 9.80 -10.19 -15.77
CA GLY A 12 10.30 -11.34 -16.53
C GLY A 12 10.31 -12.64 -15.69
N SER A 13 11.43 -13.32 -15.68
CA SER A 13 11.58 -14.64 -15.02
C SER A 13 11.47 -14.64 -13.49
N TYR A 14 11.34 -13.47 -12.86
CA TYR A 14 11.14 -13.35 -11.43
C TYR A 14 9.65 -13.32 -11.04
N VAL A 15 8.75 -13.08 -11.98
CA VAL A 15 7.30 -13.06 -11.76
C VAL A 15 6.74 -14.45 -12.00
N ASP A 16 5.89 -14.91 -11.09
CA ASP A 16 5.19 -16.19 -11.25
C ASP A 16 4.28 -16.13 -12.49
N PRO A 17 4.29 -17.16 -13.35
CA PRO A 17 3.41 -17.20 -14.54
C PRO A 17 1.91 -17.08 -14.21
N GLY A 18 1.49 -17.45 -13.00
CA GLY A 18 0.12 -17.32 -12.51
C GLY A 18 -0.25 -15.91 -12.04
N TYR A 19 0.71 -14.99 -11.95
CA TYR A 19 0.43 -13.60 -11.57
C TYR A 19 -0.29 -12.85 -12.69
N GLY A 20 -1.59 -12.64 -12.53
CA GLY A 20 -2.47 -12.10 -13.59
C GLY A 20 -2.51 -10.57 -13.70
N LYS A 21 -1.67 -9.83 -12.93
CA LYS A 21 -1.65 -8.36 -12.95
C LYS A 21 -0.39 -7.81 -13.62
N ASP A 22 -0.36 -6.50 -13.76
CA ASP A 22 0.77 -5.75 -14.32
C ASP A 22 1.99 -5.78 -13.37
N SER A 23 3.00 -6.56 -13.73
CA SER A 23 4.22 -6.71 -12.93
C SER A 23 5.07 -5.43 -12.84
N THR A 24 4.85 -4.43 -13.69
CA THR A 24 5.52 -3.13 -13.59
C THR A 24 5.11 -2.37 -12.32
N LYS A 25 4.00 -2.77 -11.70
CA LYS A 25 3.45 -2.23 -10.45
C LYS A 25 3.88 -3.03 -9.22
N LEU A 26 4.66 -4.11 -9.39
CA LEU A 26 5.25 -4.87 -8.29
C LEU A 26 6.59 -4.28 -7.89
N LEU A 27 6.71 -3.89 -6.62
CA LEU A 27 7.93 -3.30 -6.10
C LEU A 27 8.30 -3.93 -4.75
N PHE A 28 9.57 -4.32 -4.63
CA PHE A 28 10.14 -4.79 -3.38
C PHE A 28 10.85 -3.64 -2.67
N PHE A 29 10.56 -3.44 -1.40
CA PHE A 29 11.22 -2.45 -0.54
C PHE A 29 11.81 -3.11 0.69
N GLU A 30 13.09 -2.86 0.96
CA GLU A 30 13.72 -3.24 2.22
C GLU A 30 13.17 -2.42 3.40
N CYS A 31 13.27 -2.97 4.61
CA CYS A 31 12.64 -2.46 5.84
C CYS A 31 13.09 -1.07 6.30
N GLY A 32 14.15 -0.52 5.75
CA GLY A 32 14.64 0.83 6.07
C GLY A 32 13.93 1.97 5.31
N TYR A 33 13.00 1.65 4.42
CA TYR A 33 12.20 2.64 3.72
C TYR A 33 11.06 3.17 4.58
N THR A 34 10.99 4.49 4.72
CA THR A 34 9.81 5.18 5.26
C THR A 34 8.78 5.42 4.16
N LEU A 35 7.51 5.57 4.50
CA LEU A 35 6.45 5.87 3.54
C LEU A 35 6.75 7.14 2.73
N SER A 36 7.29 8.18 3.38
CA SER A 36 7.72 9.41 2.69
C SER A 36 8.72 9.14 1.56
N LYS A 37 9.73 8.29 1.81
CA LYS A 37 10.72 7.92 0.79
C LYS A 37 10.13 7.04 -0.29
N ILE A 38 9.27 6.10 0.08
CA ILE A 38 8.54 5.26 -0.88
C ILE A 38 7.73 6.14 -1.82
N ASN A 39 6.96 7.09 -1.31
CA ASN A 39 6.15 8.00 -2.13
C ASN A 39 7.01 8.82 -3.12
N ILE A 40 8.21 9.25 -2.71
CA ILE A 40 9.16 9.95 -3.61
C ILE A 40 9.58 9.03 -4.76
N GLU A 41 9.95 7.77 -4.46
CA GLU A 41 10.39 6.83 -5.49
C GLU A 41 9.24 6.39 -6.41
N LEU A 42 8.05 6.18 -5.86
CA LEU A 42 6.86 5.85 -6.64
C LEU A 42 6.46 7.00 -7.57
N LYS A 43 6.48 8.24 -7.09
CA LYS A 43 6.17 9.43 -7.91
C LYS A 43 7.07 9.53 -9.14
N LYS A 44 8.38 9.24 -9.02
CA LYS A 44 9.32 9.22 -10.15
C LYS A 44 8.92 8.20 -11.22
N LYS A 45 8.21 7.15 -10.84
CA LYS A 45 7.73 6.07 -11.72
C LYS A 45 6.29 6.27 -12.20
N GLY A 46 5.63 7.37 -11.82
CA GLY A 46 4.20 7.57 -12.10
C GLY A 46 3.30 6.63 -11.31
N LEU A 47 3.75 6.14 -10.15
CA LEU A 47 3.05 5.20 -9.29
C LEU A 47 2.71 5.82 -7.93
N SER A 48 1.77 5.18 -7.21
CA SER A 48 1.39 5.54 -5.84
C SER A 48 1.06 4.29 -5.01
N LEU A 49 1.04 4.43 -3.69
CA LEU A 49 0.48 3.43 -2.78
C LEU A 49 -1.04 3.35 -2.95
N LEU A 50 -1.63 2.20 -2.61
CA LEU A 50 -3.10 2.03 -2.60
C LEU A 50 -3.75 2.83 -1.48
N ALA A 51 -3.13 2.78 -0.29
CA ALA A 51 -3.58 3.47 0.90
C ALA A 51 -2.38 3.86 1.77
N CYS A 52 -2.52 4.90 2.58
CA CYS A 52 -1.55 5.26 3.61
C CYS A 52 -2.27 5.91 4.80
N GLY A 53 -1.61 5.91 5.94
CA GLY A 53 -2.05 6.71 7.10
C GLY A 53 -1.66 8.18 6.92
N SER A 54 -2.07 9.01 7.87
CA SER A 54 -1.78 10.45 7.88
C SER A 54 -0.29 10.78 8.12
N ASN A 55 0.49 9.85 8.70
CA ASN A 55 1.90 10.04 9.01
C ASN A 55 2.79 9.22 8.06
N ASN A 56 3.67 9.89 7.34
CA ASN A 56 4.59 9.30 6.36
C ASN A 56 6.00 9.05 6.91
N GLY A 57 6.28 9.36 8.18
CA GLY A 57 7.58 9.14 8.83
C GLY A 57 7.85 7.69 9.23
N GLN A 58 6.81 6.86 9.29
CA GLN A 58 6.89 5.45 9.67
C GLN A 58 7.55 4.62 8.57
N THR A 59 8.18 3.50 8.96
CA THR A 59 8.69 2.51 8.00
C THR A 59 7.58 1.62 7.47
N LEU A 60 7.73 1.11 6.23
CA LEU A 60 6.75 0.23 5.63
C LEU A 60 6.45 -1.01 6.49
N PRO A 61 7.42 -1.77 7.03
CA PRO A 61 7.13 -2.88 7.93
C PRO A 61 6.41 -2.46 9.21
N GLY A 62 6.71 -1.28 9.73
CA GLY A 62 6.03 -0.76 10.93
C GLY A 62 4.54 -0.56 10.70
N VAL A 63 4.16 0.12 9.61
CA VAL A 63 2.74 0.38 9.30
C VAL A 63 1.99 -0.90 8.92
N VAL A 64 2.66 -1.85 8.26
CA VAL A 64 2.07 -3.13 7.89
C VAL A 64 1.82 -3.98 9.14
N SER A 65 2.83 -4.16 9.99
CA SER A 65 2.73 -5.01 11.19
C SER A 65 1.70 -4.52 12.22
N THR A 66 1.33 -3.23 12.19
CA THR A 66 0.38 -2.62 13.12
C THR A 66 -0.97 -2.29 12.49
N ASN A 67 -1.23 -2.77 11.27
CA ASN A 67 -2.46 -2.55 10.53
C ASN A 67 -2.82 -1.07 10.32
N THR A 68 -1.81 -0.25 10.04
CA THR A 68 -2.05 1.18 9.79
C THR A 68 -2.99 1.37 8.60
N HIS A 69 -3.95 2.25 8.74
CA HIS A 69 -4.93 2.59 7.70
C HIS A 69 -5.12 4.10 7.60
N GLY A 70 -5.70 4.54 6.51
CA GLY A 70 -6.22 5.89 6.33
C GLY A 70 -7.72 5.94 6.59
N SER A 71 -8.34 7.05 6.21
CA SER A 71 -9.80 7.26 6.29
C SER A 71 -10.54 6.94 4.99
N ALA A 72 -9.84 6.45 3.98
CA ALA A 72 -10.43 6.13 2.69
C ALA A 72 -11.39 4.92 2.80
N PHE A 73 -12.69 5.17 2.70
CA PHE A 73 -13.73 4.19 2.93
C PHE A 73 -13.69 2.98 1.98
N LYS A 74 -13.28 3.18 0.73
CA LYS A 74 -13.28 2.12 -0.30
C LYS A 74 -11.96 1.35 -0.41
N PHE A 75 -10.96 1.73 0.35
CA PHE A 75 -9.65 1.10 0.38
C PHE A 75 -9.38 0.57 1.77
N GLY A 76 -8.79 -0.60 1.82
CA GLY A 76 -8.42 -1.20 3.08
C GLY A 76 -7.14 -0.62 3.69
N ALA A 77 -6.64 -1.33 4.69
CA ALA A 77 -5.44 -0.95 5.40
C ALA A 77 -4.16 -1.13 4.55
N THR A 78 -3.07 -0.51 4.99
CA THR A 78 -1.75 -0.65 4.34
C THR A 78 -1.32 -2.11 4.08
N PRO A 79 -1.60 -3.08 4.96
CA PRO A 79 -1.29 -4.49 4.69
C PRO A 79 -1.90 -5.07 3.42
N GLU A 80 -3.03 -4.55 2.93
CA GLU A 80 -3.70 -5.11 1.75
C GLU A 80 -2.88 -5.00 0.46
N MET A 81 -1.97 -4.03 0.38
CA MET A 81 -1.07 -3.92 -0.78
C MET A 81 0.10 -4.88 -0.74
N VAL A 82 0.33 -5.60 0.39
CA VAL A 82 1.46 -6.51 0.55
C VAL A 82 1.11 -7.87 -0.06
N VAL A 83 1.98 -8.35 -0.94
CA VAL A 83 1.83 -9.62 -1.63
C VAL A 83 3.00 -10.57 -1.38
N GLY A 84 4.05 -10.13 -0.68
CA GLY A 84 5.17 -10.96 -0.27
C GLY A 84 5.90 -10.37 0.93
N ILE A 85 6.35 -11.23 1.83
CA ILE A 85 7.05 -10.86 3.07
C ILE A 85 8.38 -11.61 3.14
N HIS A 86 9.48 -10.89 3.13
CA HIS A 86 10.80 -11.47 3.39
C HIS A 86 11.10 -11.36 4.88
N LEU A 87 11.14 -12.50 5.56
CA LEU A 87 11.33 -12.64 7.00
C LEU A 87 12.71 -13.25 7.31
N ILE A 88 13.35 -12.73 8.34
CA ILE A 88 14.46 -13.39 9.04
C ILE A 88 13.86 -14.07 10.27
N THR A 89 13.85 -15.39 10.28
CA THR A 89 13.25 -16.22 11.33
C THR A 89 14.27 -16.82 12.27
N GLY A 90 15.56 -16.71 11.95
CA GLY A 90 16.66 -17.19 12.77
C GLY A 90 18.02 -16.74 12.23
N PRO A 91 19.12 -17.07 12.92
CA PRO A 91 20.48 -16.64 12.54
C PRO A 91 20.88 -17.05 11.11
N SER A 92 20.39 -18.17 10.63
CA SER A 92 20.67 -18.70 9.28
C SER A 92 19.40 -19.03 8.50
N SER A 93 18.24 -18.55 8.97
CA SER A 93 16.94 -18.88 8.38
C SER A 93 16.27 -17.61 7.86
N GLN A 94 15.97 -17.61 6.58
CA GLN A 94 15.24 -16.55 5.91
C GLN A 94 14.13 -17.17 5.03
N VAL A 95 12.94 -16.62 5.13
CA VAL A 95 11.76 -17.11 4.40
C VAL A 95 11.21 -15.96 3.57
N TYR A 96 10.84 -16.24 2.34
CA TYR A 96 9.99 -15.38 1.56
C TYR A 96 8.59 -16.00 1.54
N LEU A 97 7.65 -15.35 2.19
CA LEU A 97 6.29 -15.83 2.40
C LEU A 97 5.33 -15.12 1.47
N GLU A 98 4.52 -15.86 0.73
CA GLU A 98 3.40 -15.37 -0.06
C GLU A 98 2.18 -16.29 0.05
N ARG A 99 1.02 -15.85 -0.43
CA ARG A 99 -0.18 -16.69 -0.43
C ARG A 99 -0.05 -17.81 -1.45
N ALA A 100 -0.47 -19.01 -1.09
CA ALA A 100 -0.59 -20.12 -2.04
C ALA A 100 -1.68 -19.85 -3.09
N SER A 101 -2.78 -19.18 -2.68
CA SER A 101 -3.87 -18.77 -3.57
C SER A 101 -3.52 -17.60 -4.49
N TYR A 102 -2.41 -16.90 -4.21
CA TYR A 102 -1.98 -15.74 -4.98
C TYR A 102 -0.45 -15.72 -5.14
N PRO A 103 0.11 -16.63 -5.95
CA PRO A 103 1.54 -16.69 -6.21
C PRO A 103 1.98 -15.46 -7.03
N VAL A 104 3.08 -14.83 -6.62
CA VAL A 104 3.54 -13.55 -7.19
C VAL A 104 4.95 -13.69 -7.77
N VAL A 105 5.84 -14.40 -7.08
CA VAL A 105 7.23 -14.49 -7.48
C VAL A 105 7.67 -15.92 -7.72
N THR A 106 8.67 -16.09 -8.59
CA THR A 106 9.30 -17.40 -8.81
C THR A 106 10.37 -17.69 -7.77
N LYS A 107 10.71 -18.97 -7.62
CA LYS A 107 11.84 -19.42 -6.79
C LYS A 107 13.15 -18.71 -7.15
N LYS A 108 13.34 -18.32 -8.40
CA LYS A 108 14.54 -17.60 -8.83
C LYS A 108 14.76 -16.31 -8.07
N LEU A 109 13.70 -15.54 -7.81
CA LEU A 109 13.81 -14.30 -7.02
C LEU A 109 14.20 -14.61 -5.57
N THR A 110 13.57 -15.61 -4.98
CA THR A 110 13.82 -15.93 -3.57
C THR A 110 15.20 -16.52 -3.35
N ASP A 111 15.73 -17.28 -4.30
CA ASP A 111 17.13 -17.77 -4.28
C ASP A 111 18.12 -16.59 -4.31
N GLU A 112 17.86 -15.55 -5.12
CA GLU A 112 18.70 -14.33 -5.13
C GLU A 112 18.57 -13.49 -3.84
N LEU A 113 17.41 -13.57 -3.17
CA LEU A 113 17.23 -12.95 -1.86
C LEU A 113 17.88 -13.77 -0.73
N GLY A 114 18.28 -15.01 -1.00
CA GLY A 114 18.79 -15.95 -0.01
C GLY A 114 17.71 -16.44 0.95
N ALA A 115 16.46 -16.60 0.47
CA ALA A 115 15.30 -16.95 1.27
C ALA A 115 14.60 -18.19 0.70
N GLU A 116 14.08 -19.05 1.57
CA GLU A 116 13.20 -20.14 1.21
C GLU A 116 11.83 -19.59 0.78
N LEU A 117 11.31 -20.02 -0.38
CA LEU A 117 9.97 -19.68 -0.81
C LEU A 117 8.93 -20.54 -0.09
N VAL A 118 8.07 -19.90 0.69
CA VAL A 118 6.95 -20.54 1.40
C VAL A 118 5.65 -19.97 0.89
N ARG A 119 4.72 -20.82 0.48
CA ARG A 119 3.38 -20.49 0.01
C ARG A 119 2.32 -21.06 0.93
N ASP A 120 1.73 -20.19 1.76
CA ASP A 120 0.71 -20.57 2.73
C ASP A 120 -0.18 -19.37 3.06
N ASP A 121 -1.47 -19.48 2.79
CA ASP A 121 -2.43 -18.38 2.98
C ASP A 121 -2.61 -18.04 4.47
N ALA A 122 -2.73 -19.05 5.31
CA ALA A 122 -2.98 -18.85 6.73
C ALA A 122 -1.75 -18.23 7.40
N LEU A 123 -0.57 -18.76 7.10
CA LEU A 123 0.70 -18.25 7.63
C LEU A 123 0.96 -16.82 7.12
N PHE A 124 0.74 -16.55 5.83
CA PHE A 124 0.89 -15.20 5.28
C PHE A 124 -0.01 -14.20 5.98
N ASN A 125 -1.30 -14.51 6.13
CA ASN A 125 -2.26 -13.62 6.77
C ASN A 125 -1.93 -13.42 8.26
N ALA A 126 -1.45 -14.43 8.96
CA ALA A 126 -1.01 -14.31 10.35
C ALA A 126 0.27 -13.47 10.49
N ALA A 127 1.23 -13.59 9.56
CA ALA A 127 2.48 -12.85 9.59
C ALA A 127 2.30 -11.37 9.21
N LEU A 128 1.27 -11.05 8.43
CA LEU A 128 1.05 -9.71 7.86
C LEU A 128 0.84 -8.65 8.95
N VAL A 129 -0.05 -8.91 9.92
CA VAL A 129 -0.35 -8.01 11.05
C VAL A 129 0.03 -8.68 12.36
N SER A 130 1.30 -8.91 12.54
CA SER A 130 1.84 -9.77 13.60
C SER A 130 2.55 -9.04 14.74
N PHE A 131 2.62 -7.70 14.69
CA PHE A 131 3.41 -6.91 15.65
C PHE A 131 4.87 -7.40 15.79
N GLY A 132 5.39 -8.00 14.70
CA GLY A 132 6.77 -8.52 14.68
C GLY A 132 6.97 -9.90 15.33
N SER A 133 5.90 -10.62 15.71
CA SER A 133 6.02 -11.91 16.41
C SER A 133 6.51 -13.07 15.54
N PHE A 134 6.46 -12.94 14.21
CA PHE A 134 6.93 -13.98 13.28
C PHE A 134 8.41 -13.85 12.88
N GLY A 135 9.10 -12.82 13.34
CA GLY A 135 10.49 -12.57 13.00
C GLY A 135 10.75 -11.15 12.55
N ILE A 136 11.94 -10.90 12.01
CA ILE A 136 12.33 -9.57 11.53
C ILE A 136 11.96 -9.45 10.04
N ILE A 137 11.07 -8.54 9.70
CA ILE A 137 10.76 -8.23 8.31
C ILE A 137 11.98 -7.52 7.69
N ARG A 138 12.64 -8.21 6.75
CA ARG A 138 13.75 -7.64 5.98
C ARG A 138 13.27 -6.77 4.82
N GLY A 139 12.16 -7.17 4.18
CA GLY A 139 11.56 -6.43 3.09
C GLY A 139 10.16 -6.92 2.77
N LEU A 140 9.45 -6.13 2.00
CA LEU A 140 8.07 -6.39 1.58
C LEU A 140 7.92 -6.18 0.09
N MET A 141 7.22 -7.10 -0.57
CA MET A 141 6.72 -6.95 -1.92
C MET A 141 5.35 -6.32 -1.86
N ILE A 142 5.16 -5.21 -2.57
CA ILE A 142 3.88 -4.51 -2.59
C ILE A 142 3.37 -4.35 -4.02
N GLU A 143 2.06 -4.37 -4.16
CA GLU A 143 1.36 -3.89 -5.34
C GLU A 143 1.15 -2.38 -5.22
N THR A 144 1.42 -1.67 -6.30
CA THR A 144 1.20 -0.23 -6.42
C THR A 144 0.13 0.04 -7.47
N ARG A 145 -0.30 1.27 -7.60
CA ARG A 145 -1.24 1.72 -8.63
C ARG A 145 -0.67 2.91 -9.39
N ASP A 146 -1.29 3.27 -10.49
CA ASP A 146 -0.95 4.49 -11.20
C ASP A 146 -1.11 5.71 -10.29
N LEU A 147 -0.23 6.67 -10.44
CA LEU A 147 -0.31 7.93 -9.71
C LEU A 147 -1.63 8.63 -10.03
N PHE A 148 -2.35 9.00 -9.02
CA PHE A 148 -3.59 9.74 -9.13
C PHE A 148 -3.52 11.01 -8.28
N LEU A 149 -4.36 11.96 -8.60
CA LEU A 149 -4.50 13.20 -7.86
C LEU A 149 -5.82 13.18 -7.11
N LEU A 150 -5.78 13.65 -5.87
CA LEU A 150 -6.97 13.88 -5.07
C LEU A 150 -7.26 15.38 -5.05
N HIS A 151 -8.52 15.73 -5.24
CA HIS A 151 -9.00 17.08 -4.96
C HIS A 151 -9.53 17.12 -3.54
N LEU A 152 -8.80 17.77 -2.64
CA LEU A 152 -9.27 17.97 -1.27
C LEU A 152 -10.21 19.17 -1.19
N SER A 153 -11.39 18.95 -0.64
CA SER A 153 -12.35 19.99 -0.34
C SER A 153 -12.80 19.87 1.12
N ARG A 154 -12.74 20.97 1.85
CA ARG A 154 -13.19 21.03 3.24
C ARG A 154 -14.34 22.01 3.38
N LYS A 155 -15.49 21.53 3.88
CA LYS A 155 -16.66 22.38 4.16
C LYS A 155 -17.16 22.15 5.58
N PHE A 156 -17.46 23.23 6.28
CA PHE A 156 -18.22 23.16 7.51
C PHE A 156 -19.71 23.04 7.16
N ARG A 157 -20.39 22.06 7.72
CA ARG A 157 -21.82 21.85 7.58
C ARG A 157 -22.46 21.71 8.94
N PRO A 158 -23.69 22.21 9.16
CA PRO A 158 -24.42 21.88 10.37
C PRO A 158 -24.69 20.38 10.40
N PHE A 159 -24.55 19.78 11.60
CA PHE A 159 -24.97 18.42 11.81
C PHE A 159 -26.51 18.37 11.78
N ASN A 160 -27.05 17.64 10.85
CA ASN A 160 -28.48 17.46 10.65
C ASN A 160 -28.81 16.00 10.34
N GLU A 161 -30.10 15.66 10.30
CA GLU A 161 -30.59 14.30 10.06
C GLU A 161 -30.03 13.67 8.76
N ALA A 162 -29.88 14.46 7.70
CA ALA A 162 -29.32 13.96 6.44
C ALA A 162 -27.86 13.54 6.57
N LEU A 163 -27.06 14.33 7.30
CA LEU A 163 -25.66 14.01 7.58
C LEU A 163 -25.54 12.84 8.55
N GLU A 164 -26.36 12.79 9.59
CA GLU A 164 -26.42 11.67 10.53
C GLU A 164 -26.74 10.37 9.81
N LYS A 165 -27.74 10.37 8.95
CA LYS A 165 -28.11 9.21 8.13
C LYS A 165 -26.98 8.78 7.22
N ALA A 166 -26.31 9.71 6.53
CA ALA A 166 -25.19 9.41 5.64
C ALA A 166 -24.02 8.75 6.41
N ILE A 167 -23.69 9.27 7.60
CA ILE A 167 -22.60 8.72 8.42
C ILE A 167 -22.97 7.33 8.95
N THR A 168 -24.18 7.12 9.42
CA THR A 168 -24.62 5.85 10.00
C THR A 168 -24.82 4.74 8.96
N SER A 169 -25.28 5.10 7.76
CA SER A 169 -25.46 4.15 6.65
C SER A 169 -24.22 4.02 5.75
N LEU A 170 -23.23 4.88 5.92
CA LEU A 170 -22.07 5.03 5.03
C LEU A 170 -22.48 5.31 3.56
N ASP A 171 -23.67 5.85 3.36
CA ASP A 171 -24.18 6.27 2.05
C ASP A 171 -24.11 7.78 1.89
N PHE A 172 -23.07 8.23 1.19
CA PHE A 172 -22.82 9.63 0.87
C PHE A 172 -23.32 10.02 -0.52
N SER A 173 -24.16 9.21 -1.16
CA SER A 173 -24.68 9.47 -2.52
C SER A 173 -25.40 10.82 -2.65
N GLY A 174 -26.11 11.26 -1.60
CA GLY A 174 -26.74 12.58 -1.53
C GLY A 174 -25.78 13.77 -1.47
N PHE A 175 -24.47 13.52 -1.30
CA PHE A 175 -23.42 14.52 -1.23
C PHE A 175 -22.50 14.53 -2.47
N THR A 176 -22.72 13.61 -3.40
CA THR A 176 -21.84 13.35 -4.56
C THR A 176 -21.89 14.42 -5.66
N THR A 177 -22.95 15.23 -5.72
CA THR A 177 -23.08 16.29 -6.74
C THR A 177 -21.90 17.27 -6.69
N TYR A 178 -21.37 17.51 -5.50
CA TYR A 178 -20.22 18.38 -5.31
C TYR A 178 -18.91 17.76 -5.85
N PHE A 179 -18.73 16.44 -5.73
CA PHE A 179 -17.54 15.74 -6.22
C PHE A 179 -17.53 15.66 -7.75
N LYS A 180 -18.69 15.50 -8.39
CA LYS A 180 -18.79 15.45 -9.84
C LYS A 180 -18.41 16.79 -10.50
N GLU A 181 -18.82 17.93 -9.94
CA GLU A 181 -18.41 19.25 -10.41
C GLU A 181 -16.89 19.48 -10.29
N LEU A 182 -16.22 18.78 -9.35
CA LEU A 182 -14.79 18.85 -9.16
C LEU A 182 -14.03 17.95 -10.12
N GLU A 183 -14.58 16.77 -10.46
CA GLU A 183 -14.02 15.88 -11.49
C GLU A 183 -14.03 16.58 -12.85
N ASP A 184 -15.10 17.28 -13.20
CA ASP A 184 -15.19 18.04 -14.44
C ASP A 184 -14.16 19.20 -14.50
N ARG A 185 -13.82 19.81 -13.36
CA ARG A 185 -12.78 20.83 -13.26
C ARG A 185 -11.35 20.26 -13.21
N ALA A 186 -11.17 19.07 -12.67
CA ALA A 186 -9.86 18.41 -12.56
C ALA A 186 -9.30 17.94 -13.92
N THR A 187 -10.12 17.88 -14.96
CA THR A 187 -9.69 17.59 -16.34
C THR A 187 -8.91 18.74 -16.99
N ASP A 188 -9.03 19.95 -16.47
CA ASP A 188 -8.22 21.09 -16.94
C ASP A 188 -6.92 21.20 -16.11
N ARG A 189 -5.90 20.46 -16.55
CA ARG A 189 -4.58 20.36 -15.90
C ARG A 189 -3.83 21.71 -15.77
N ASN A 190 -4.29 22.76 -16.42
CA ASN A 190 -3.61 24.05 -16.46
C ASN A 190 -4.07 25.02 -15.36
N GLN A 191 -5.13 24.72 -14.62
CA GLN A 191 -5.73 25.67 -13.68
C GLN A 191 -5.32 25.46 -12.21
N PHE A 192 -4.64 24.37 -11.83
CA PHE A 192 -4.33 24.11 -10.42
C PHE A 192 -2.88 23.71 -10.19
N PRO A 193 -2.11 24.47 -9.38
CA PRO A 193 -0.88 23.97 -8.81
C PRO A 193 -1.22 22.81 -7.88
N VAL A 194 -0.66 21.65 -8.15
CA VAL A 194 -0.91 20.40 -7.40
C VAL A 194 -0.30 20.52 -6.01
N THR A 195 -1.10 20.81 -5.02
CA THR A 195 -0.73 20.68 -3.61
C THR A 195 -1.37 19.41 -3.07
N PHE A 196 -0.56 18.46 -2.60
CA PHE A 196 -1.05 17.24 -1.98
C PHE A 196 -1.62 17.58 -0.60
N THR A 197 -2.87 17.22 -0.37
CA THR A 197 -3.49 17.21 0.95
C THR A 197 -4.27 15.90 1.12
N GLU A 198 -4.09 15.22 2.25
CA GLU A 198 -4.89 14.06 2.64
C GLU A 198 -6.29 14.51 3.09
N GLU A 199 -7.32 13.80 2.66
CA GLU A 199 -8.64 13.95 3.25
C GLU A 199 -8.69 13.21 4.59
N SER A 200 -8.84 13.96 5.67
CA SER A 200 -9.25 13.43 6.96
C SER A 200 -10.72 13.77 7.16
N LEU A 201 -11.58 12.77 7.22
CA LEU A 201 -12.93 12.92 7.78
C LEU A 201 -12.79 12.93 9.32
N TYR A 202 -13.01 14.09 9.93
CA TYR A 202 -13.21 14.22 11.36
C TYR A 202 -14.69 14.50 11.63
#